data_4bb7a20b0733e31011f4d88c77f80fa6
#
_entry.id   4bb7a20b0733e31011f4d88c77f80fa6
#
_cell.length_a   1.000
_cell.length_b   1.000
_cell.length_c   1.000
_cell.angle_alpha   90.00
_cell.angle_beta   90.00
_cell.angle_gamma   90.00
#
_symmetry.space_group_name_H-M   'P 1'
#
loop_
_entity.id
_entity.type
_entity.pdbx_description
1 polymer ?
#
loop_
_entity_poly.entity_id
_entity_poly.type
_entity_poly.pdbx_seq_one_letter_code
_entity_poly.pdbx_strand_id
1 'polypeptide(L)'
;GDVYKRQFIYRLFSYIDRGEFEQAGLWIAEHQASLIDKMALLKEQQQAEMSLYVALIHLGNGEYRKTRKRLSTTIGRGHLYSLPLFRTIRIVNVMIHYELGDVDYIQSEVRSIKREMSKNKGYNLKVESFLLKFLNYSFVDTNRKKRARIWESMAEEVHTLYADKYETQILRKFDFVAWVEAKIFEVPLSDILKREHASKSKWQRK
;
A
#
# COMPACT_ATOMS: atom_id res chain seq x y z
N GLY A 1 12.11 -14.96 -18.03
CA GLY A 1 11.80 -13.72 -17.30
C GLY A 1 10.52 -13.81 -16.48
N ASP A 2 9.41 -14.25 -17.08
CA ASP A 2 8.08 -14.22 -16.41
C ASP A 2 7.94 -15.20 -15.23
N VAL A 3 8.52 -16.40 -15.32
CA VAL A 3 8.47 -17.39 -14.24
C VAL A 3 9.18 -16.88 -12.99
N TYR A 4 10.37 -16.32 -13.17
CA TYR A 4 11.15 -15.77 -12.07
C TYR A 4 10.44 -14.57 -11.40
N LYS A 5 9.90 -13.65 -12.21
CA LYS A 5 9.12 -12.52 -11.71
C LYS A 5 7.95 -13.00 -10.85
N ARG A 6 7.18 -13.98 -11.34
CA ARG A 6 6.03 -14.55 -10.59
C ARG A 6 6.48 -15.14 -9.26
N GLN A 7 7.53 -15.97 -9.25
CA GLN A 7 8.05 -16.57 -8.02
C GLN A 7 8.49 -15.50 -7.02
N PHE A 8 9.18 -14.45 -7.49
CA PHE A 8 9.63 -13.35 -6.65
C PHE A 8 8.46 -12.58 -6.05
N ILE A 9 7.49 -12.17 -6.88
CA ILE A 9 6.29 -11.45 -6.42
C ILE A 9 5.48 -12.30 -5.46
N TYR A 10 5.29 -13.59 -5.74
CA TYR A 10 4.61 -14.52 -4.84
C TYR A 10 5.27 -14.60 -3.46
N ARG A 11 6.59 -14.61 -3.43
CA ARG A 11 7.36 -14.63 -2.19
C ARG A 11 7.13 -13.37 -1.37
N LEU A 12 7.28 -12.20 -2.00
CA LEU A 12 7.06 -10.92 -1.33
C LEU A 12 5.61 -10.77 -0.88
N PHE A 13 4.65 -11.13 -1.73
CA PHE A 13 3.23 -11.12 -1.40
C PHE A 13 2.93 -11.99 -0.17
N SER A 14 3.51 -13.19 -0.08
CA SER A 14 3.33 -14.08 1.07
C SER A 14 3.83 -13.47 2.38
N TYR A 15 4.96 -12.75 2.35
CA TYR A 15 5.45 -12.02 3.52
C TYR A 15 4.53 -10.85 3.89
N ILE A 16 4.07 -10.07 2.91
CA ILE A 16 3.17 -8.93 3.14
C ILE A 16 1.86 -9.41 3.76
N ASP A 17 1.24 -10.45 3.21
CA ASP A 17 -0.05 -10.99 3.69
C ASP A 17 0.03 -11.47 5.16
N ARG A 18 1.20 -11.96 5.57
CA ARG A 18 1.45 -12.40 6.95
C ARG A 18 2.01 -11.31 7.87
N GLY A 19 2.27 -10.11 7.36
CA GLY A 19 2.90 -9.03 8.13
C GLY A 19 4.35 -9.31 8.54
N GLU A 20 5.06 -10.17 7.80
CA GLU A 20 6.45 -10.61 8.07
C GLU A 20 7.46 -9.70 7.34
N PHE A 21 7.37 -8.39 7.56
CA PHE A 21 8.17 -7.40 6.82
C PHE A 21 9.66 -7.49 7.12
N GLU A 22 10.06 -7.81 8.35
CA GLU A 22 11.46 -7.96 8.73
C GLU A 22 12.11 -9.12 7.98
N GLN A 23 11.48 -10.29 7.97
CA GLN A 23 11.95 -11.47 7.25
C GLN A 23 12.02 -11.21 5.73
N ALA A 24 11.03 -10.48 5.20
CA ALA A 24 11.04 -10.07 3.80
C ALA A 24 12.21 -9.13 3.48
N GLY A 25 12.52 -8.19 4.36
CA GLY A 25 13.65 -7.27 4.22
C GLY A 25 15.00 -8.01 4.20
N LEU A 26 15.19 -8.98 5.10
CA LEU A 26 16.37 -9.83 5.13
C LEU A 26 16.50 -10.66 3.84
N TRP A 27 15.41 -11.26 3.39
CA TRP A 27 15.38 -12.02 2.14
C TRP A 27 15.71 -11.16 0.90
N ILE A 28 15.19 -9.93 0.83
CA ILE A 28 15.51 -8.97 -0.24
C ILE A 28 17.00 -8.63 -0.21
N ALA A 29 17.57 -8.35 0.97
CA ALA A 29 18.98 -8.02 1.12
C ALA A 29 19.90 -9.17 0.65
N GLU A 30 19.56 -10.41 1.00
CA GLU A 30 20.30 -11.61 0.57
C GLU A 30 20.27 -11.80 -0.95
N HIS A 31 19.15 -11.46 -1.59
CA HIS A 31 18.96 -11.68 -3.03
C HIS A 31 19.16 -10.43 -3.88
N GLN A 32 19.67 -9.34 -3.31
CA GLN A 32 19.71 -8.02 -3.95
C GLN A 32 20.47 -8.00 -5.27
N ALA A 33 21.64 -8.63 -5.36
CA ALA A 33 22.44 -8.68 -6.59
C ALA A 33 21.68 -9.39 -7.73
N SER A 34 21.18 -10.60 -7.45
CA SER A 34 20.36 -11.36 -8.40
C SER A 34 19.06 -10.64 -8.79
N LEU A 35 18.46 -9.87 -7.88
CA LEU A 35 17.27 -9.08 -8.14
C LEU A 35 17.55 -7.95 -9.12
N ILE A 36 18.65 -7.20 -8.92
CA ILE A 36 19.03 -6.07 -9.80
C ILE A 36 19.28 -6.57 -11.21
N ASP A 37 20.10 -7.61 -11.36
CA ASP A 37 20.44 -8.18 -12.66
C ASP A 37 19.19 -8.66 -13.42
N LYS A 38 18.30 -9.34 -12.73
CA LYS A 38 17.06 -9.87 -13.34
C LYS A 38 16.00 -8.80 -13.59
N MET A 39 15.94 -7.75 -12.77
CA MET A 39 15.05 -6.62 -13.01
C MET A 39 15.42 -5.87 -14.31
N ALA A 40 16.70 -5.74 -14.63
CA ALA A 40 17.15 -5.09 -15.87
C ALA A 40 16.63 -5.80 -17.14
N LEU A 41 16.32 -7.09 -17.05
CA LEU A 41 15.78 -7.88 -18.17
C LEU A 41 14.23 -7.79 -18.31
N LEU A 42 13.55 -7.15 -17.36
CA LEU A 42 12.09 -7.03 -17.36
C LEU A 42 11.62 -5.81 -18.14
N LYS A 43 10.40 -5.89 -18.67
CA LYS A 43 9.71 -4.74 -19.24
C LYS A 43 9.45 -3.68 -18.15
N GLU A 44 9.35 -2.43 -18.54
CA GLU A 44 9.16 -1.28 -17.66
C GLU A 44 8.02 -1.46 -16.63
N GLN A 45 6.85 -1.91 -17.09
CA GLN A 45 5.71 -2.16 -16.18
C GLN A 45 6.00 -3.27 -15.17
N GLN A 46 6.75 -4.29 -15.55
CA GLN A 46 7.14 -5.38 -14.67
C GLN A 46 8.18 -4.91 -13.63
N GLN A 47 9.10 -4.05 -14.03
CA GLN A 47 10.06 -3.41 -13.12
C GLN A 47 9.32 -2.52 -12.09
N ALA A 48 8.32 -1.76 -12.54
CA ALA A 48 7.49 -0.92 -11.67
C ALA A 48 6.71 -1.78 -10.65
N GLU A 49 6.13 -2.90 -11.08
CA GLU A 49 5.42 -3.82 -10.20
C GLU A 49 6.34 -4.42 -9.13
N MET A 50 7.52 -4.89 -9.51
CA MET A 50 8.52 -5.41 -8.55
C MET A 50 9.00 -4.32 -7.58
N SER A 51 9.24 -3.12 -8.10
CA SER A 51 9.63 -1.97 -7.28
C SER A 51 8.57 -1.61 -6.25
N LEU A 52 7.29 -1.70 -6.61
CA LEU A 52 6.17 -1.49 -5.69
C LEU A 52 6.20 -2.50 -4.54
N TYR A 53 6.33 -3.81 -4.81
CA TYR A 53 6.36 -4.81 -3.74
C TYR A 53 7.56 -4.65 -2.81
N VAL A 54 8.73 -4.36 -3.33
CA VAL A 54 9.92 -4.04 -2.52
C VAL A 54 9.69 -2.78 -1.67
N ALA A 55 9.06 -1.75 -2.25
CA ALA A 55 8.70 -0.53 -1.54
C ALA A 55 7.71 -0.79 -0.40
N LEU A 56 6.72 -1.65 -0.60
CA LEU A 56 5.75 -2.03 0.45
C LEU A 56 6.41 -2.77 1.60
N ILE A 57 7.43 -3.60 1.35
CA ILE A 57 8.22 -4.23 2.40
C ILE A 57 8.99 -3.17 3.21
N HIS A 58 9.66 -2.23 2.55
CA HIS A 58 10.33 -1.13 3.24
C HIS A 58 9.35 -0.25 4.03
N LEU A 59 8.16 0.00 3.49
CA LEU A 59 7.09 0.73 4.19
C LEU A 59 6.68 0.00 5.48
N GLY A 60 6.45 -1.31 5.40
CA GLY A 60 6.09 -2.14 6.55
C GLY A 60 7.18 -2.22 7.62
N ASN A 61 8.45 -2.07 7.23
CA ASN A 61 9.60 -1.99 8.13
C ASN A 61 9.86 -0.58 8.70
N GLY A 62 9.05 0.43 8.33
CA GLY A 62 9.29 1.82 8.73
C GLY A 62 10.48 2.49 8.03
N GLU A 63 10.98 1.89 6.96
CA GLU A 63 12.13 2.39 6.19
C GLU A 63 11.68 3.42 5.12
N TYR A 64 10.95 4.45 5.52
CA TYR A 64 10.24 5.37 4.61
C TYR A 64 11.14 6.08 3.60
N ARG A 65 12.38 6.41 3.98
CA ARG A 65 13.36 7.03 3.05
C ARG A 65 13.79 6.06 1.95
N LYS A 66 13.98 4.77 2.26
CA LYS A 66 14.28 3.73 1.27
C LYS A 66 13.10 3.52 0.34
N THR A 67 11.88 3.47 0.90
CA THR A 67 10.63 3.36 0.14
C THR A 67 10.50 4.50 -0.87
N ARG A 68 10.69 5.76 -0.42
CA ARG A 68 10.64 6.94 -1.29
C ARG A 68 11.68 6.87 -2.40
N LYS A 69 12.92 6.55 -2.07
CA LYS A 69 14.00 6.40 -3.06
C LYS A 69 13.65 5.32 -4.09
N ARG A 70 13.08 4.20 -3.67
CA ARG A 70 12.70 3.10 -4.56
C ARG A 70 11.63 3.50 -5.56
N LEU A 71 10.63 4.26 -5.15
CA LEU A 71 9.52 4.67 -6.01
C LEU A 71 9.82 5.93 -6.84
N SER A 72 10.79 6.75 -6.46
CA SER A 72 11.09 8.03 -7.14
C SER A 72 11.37 7.88 -8.63
N THR A 73 12.02 6.79 -9.04
CA THR A 73 12.31 6.50 -10.45
C THR A 73 11.06 6.11 -11.26
N THR A 74 10.01 5.68 -10.59
CA THR A 74 8.76 5.22 -11.20
C THR A 74 7.71 6.33 -11.24
N ILE A 75 7.70 7.23 -10.24
CA ILE A 75 6.70 8.30 -10.06
C ILE A 75 6.82 9.38 -11.14
N GLY A 76 8.02 9.65 -11.68
CA GLY A 76 8.24 10.65 -12.73
C GLY A 76 7.55 10.36 -14.08
N ARG A 77 6.81 9.28 -14.18
CA ARG A 77 6.16 8.79 -15.41
C ARG A 77 4.66 9.12 -15.45
N GLY A 78 4.31 10.38 -15.24
CA GLY A 78 2.92 10.86 -15.12
C GLY A 78 1.97 10.46 -16.25
N HIS A 79 2.48 10.23 -17.46
CA HIS A 79 1.70 9.74 -18.60
C HIS A 79 1.14 8.31 -18.40
N LEU A 80 1.67 7.55 -17.46
CA LEU A 80 1.23 6.17 -17.14
C LEU A 80 0.21 6.10 -15.99
N TYR A 81 -0.19 7.23 -15.39
CA TYR A 81 -1.14 7.24 -14.26
C TYR A 81 -2.54 6.75 -14.63
N SER A 82 -2.88 6.64 -15.90
CA SER A 82 -4.09 5.94 -16.35
C SER A 82 -4.07 4.44 -16.06
N LEU A 83 -2.89 3.84 -15.88
CA LEU A 83 -2.76 2.43 -15.57
C LEU A 83 -2.91 2.18 -14.07
N PRO A 84 -3.70 1.15 -13.66
CA PRO A 84 -3.97 0.88 -12.24
C PRO A 84 -2.73 0.72 -11.37
N LEU A 85 -1.67 0.08 -11.90
CA LEU A 85 -0.40 -0.08 -11.19
C LEU A 85 0.22 1.26 -10.79
N PHE A 86 0.30 2.20 -11.74
CA PHE A 86 0.94 3.50 -11.50
C PHE A 86 0.08 4.39 -10.58
N ARG A 87 -1.25 4.24 -10.63
CA ARG A 87 -2.16 4.87 -9.66
C ARG A 87 -1.88 4.35 -8.24
N THR A 88 -1.72 3.03 -8.08
CA THR A 88 -1.35 2.43 -6.79
C THR A 88 0.01 2.94 -6.31
N ILE A 89 1.01 3.00 -7.17
CA ILE A 89 2.34 3.54 -6.83
C ILE A 89 2.24 5.00 -6.36
N ARG A 90 1.43 5.81 -7.03
CA ARG A 90 1.18 7.20 -6.66
C ARG A 90 0.55 7.32 -5.27
N ILE A 91 -0.45 6.50 -4.96
CA ILE A 91 -1.09 6.47 -3.64
C ILE A 91 -0.10 6.01 -2.56
N VAL A 92 0.68 4.97 -2.81
CA VAL A 92 1.72 4.52 -1.87
C VAL A 92 2.75 5.63 -1.62
N ASN A 93 3.09 6.43 -2.64
CA ASN A 93 3.96 7.58 -2.43
C ASN A 93 3.35 8.64 -1.49
N VAL A 94 2.04 8.91 -1.59
CA VAL A 94 1.36 9.82 -0.64
C VAL A 94 1.38 9.23 0.78
N MET A 95 1.19 7.92 0.93
CA MET A 95 1.32 7.23 2.24
C MET A 95 2.72 7.40 2.83
N ILE A 96 3.77 7.31 2.01
CA ILE A 96 5.15 7.53 2.45
C ILE A 96 5.35 8.96 2.96
N HIS A 97 4.83 9.95 2.24
CA HIS A 97 4.90 11.35 2.67
C HIS A 97 4.09 11.60 3.96
N TYR A 98 2.99 10.87 4.15
CA TYR A 98 2.25 10.86 5.41
C TYR A 98 3.13 10.37 6.57
N GLU A 99 3.83 9.25 6.39
CA GLU A 99 4.76 8.70 7.41
C GLU A 99 5.96 9.62 7.68
N LEU A 100 6.36 10.43 6.70
CA LEU A 100 7.43 11.42 6.84
C LEU A 100 6.95 12.77 7.40
N GLY A 101 5.64 12.97 7.60
CA GLY A 101 5.08 14.22 8.10
C GLY A 101 5.06 15.36 7.09
N ASP A 102 5.14 15.08 5.80
CA ASP A 102 5.18 16.07 4.72
C ASP A 102 3.77 16.55 4.34
N VAL A 103 3.19 17.37 5.19
CA VAL A 103 1.80 17.83 5.07
C VAL A 103 1.54 18.60 3.78
N ASP A 104 2.46 19.44 3.35
CA ASP A 104 2.29 20.29 2.15
C ASP A 104 2.23 19.41 0.89
N TYR A 105 3.11 18.41 0.80
CA TYR A 105 3.08 17.44 -0.29
C TYR A 105 1.76 16.67 -0.32
N ILE A 106 1.32 16.15 0.82
CA ILE A 106 0.07 15.38 0.94
C ILE A 106 -1.11 16.22 0.45
N GLN A 107 -1.27 17.44 0.94
CA GLN A 107 -2.38 18.31 0.56
C GLN A 107 -2.39 18.62 -0.94
N SER A 108 -1.22 18.89 -1.52
CA SER A 108 -1.07 19.17 -2.95
C SER A 108 -1.43 17.96 -3.78
N GLU A 109 -0.88 16.80 -3.44
CA GLU A 109 -1.03 15.57 -4.22
C GLU A 109 -2.45 14.98 -4.09
N VAL A 110 -3.04 14.99 -2.91
CA VAL A 110 -4.44 14.58 -2.71
C VAL A 110 -5.40 15.42 -3.57
N ARG A 111 -5.19 16.75 -3.61
CA ARG A 111 -6.00 17.63 -4.49
C ARG A 111 -5.81 17.28 -5.98
N SER A 112 -4.59 16.99 -6.39
CA SER A 112 -4.27 16.59 -7.76
C SER A 112 -4.97 15.28 -8.14
N ILE A 113 -4.86 14.25 -7.29
CA ILE A 113 -5.51 12.95 -7.51
C ILE A 113 -7.04 13.10 -7.58
N LYS A 114 -7.66 13.82 -6.63
CA LYS A 114 -9.11 14.06 -6.64
C LYS A 114 -9.59 14.76 -7.89
N ARG A 115 -8.82 15.71 -8.41
CA ARG A 115 -9.12 16.42 -9.67
C ARG A 115 -9.08 15.48 -10.89
N GLU A 116 -8.13 14.56 -10.92
CA GLU A 116 -8.04 13.53 -11.96
C GLU A 116 -9.18 12.52 -11.87
N MET A 117 -9.51 12.06 -10.65
CA MET A 117 -10.64 11.16 -10.40
C MET A 117 -11.96 11.78 -10.85
N SER A 118 -12.16 13.08 -10.65
CA SER A 118 -13.39 13.78 -11.08
C SER A 118 -13.54 13.87 -12.60
N LYS A 119 -12.41 13.87 -13.33
CA LYS A 119 -12.42 13.86 -14.82
C LYS A 119 -12.68 12.47 -15.38
N ASN A 120 -12.28 11.42 -14.68
CA ASN A 120 -12.31 10.02 -15.12
C ASN A 120 -13.40 9.22 -14.39
N LYS A 121 -14.66 9.63 -14.49
CA LYS A 121 -15.80 9.08 -13.72
C LYS A 121 -16.03 7.55 -13.80
N GLY A 122 -15.39 6.84 -14.72
CA GLY A 122 -15.61 5.41 -14.94
C GLY A 122 -14.63 4.43 -14.25
N TYR A 123 -13.56 4.92 -13.61
CA TYR A 123 -12.45 4.05 -13.13
C TYR A 123 -11.98 4.37 -11.71
N ASN A 124 -12.82 4.98 -10.89
CA ASN A 124 -12.43 5.34 -9.52
C ASN A 124 -12.64 4.16 -8.59
N LEU A 125 -11.56 3.72 -7.96
CA LEU A 125 -11.60 2.68 -6.94
C LEU A 125 -12.07 3.29 -5.61
N LYS A 126 -12.96 2.59 -4.91
CA LYS A 126 -13.47 3.03 -3.60
C LYS A 126 -12.35 3.07 -2.56
N VAL A 127 -11.42 2.12 -2.62
CA VAL A 127 -10.25 2.06 -1.75
C VAL A 127 -9.36 3.31 -1.88
N GLU A 128 -9.21 3.83 -3.09
CA GLU A 128 -8.47 5.09 -3.31
C GLU A 128 -9.19 6.28 -2.66
N SER A 129 -10.50 6.37 -2.83
CA SER A 129 -11.32 7.42 -2.20
C SER A 129 -11.26 7.35 -0.67
N PHE A 130 -11.30 6.15 -0.11
CA PHE A 130 -11.15 5.88 1.31
C PHE A 130 -9.80 6.36 1.84
N LEU A 131 -8.69 6.00 1.17
CA LEU A 131 -7.35 6.46 1.52
C LEU A 131 -7.19 7.97 1.44
N LEU A 132 -7.68 8.60 0.35
CA LEU A 132 -7.61 10.05 0.18
C LEU A 132 -8.43 10.80 1.22
N LYS A 133 -9.53 10.21 1.69
CA LYS A 133 -10.33 10.74 2.79
C LYS A 133 -9.52 10.69 4.09
N PHE A 134 -8.94 9.54 4.42
CA PHE A 134 -8.09 9.37 5.60
C PHE A 134 -6.89 10.33 5.60
N LEU A 135 -6.17 10.47 4.50
CA LEU A 135 -4.98 11.33 4.38
C LEU A 135 -5.26 12.83 4.59
N ASN A 136 -6.53 13.25 4.55
CA ASN A 136 -6.93 14.61 4.91
C ASN A 136 -7.18 14.80 6.41
N TYR A 137 -7.24 13.74 7.22
CA TYR A 137 -7.40 13.86 8.66
C TYR A 137 -6.07 14.21 9.32
N SER A 138 -6.08 15.20 10.20
CA SER A 138 -4.98 15.45 11.13
C SER A 138 -5.28 14.71 12.43
N PHE A 139 -4.45 13.73 12.80
CA PHE A 139 -4.61 12.98 14.06
C PHE A 139 -3.71 13.50 15.18
N VAL A 140 -2.97 14.59 14.95
CA VAL A 140 -1.92 15.10 15.85
C VAL A 140 -2.43 15.34 17.26
N ASP A 141 -3.69 15.76 17.42
CA ASP A 141 -4.27 16.11 18.71
C ASP A 141 -5.42 15.19 19.16
N THR A 142 -5.59 14.01 18.53
CA THR A 142 -6.70 13.12 18.86
C THR A 142 -6.32 12.08 19.91
N ASN A 143 -7.07 12.04 21.03
CA ASN A 143 -6.92 10.99 22.01
C ASN A 143 -7.48 9.64 21.50
N ARG A 144 -7.12 8.54 22.19
CA ARG A 144 -7.54 7.17 21.82
C ARG A 144 -9.06 7.01 21.62
N LYS A 145 -9.88 7.68 22.45
CA LYS A 145 -11.35 7.61 22.33
C LYS A 145 -11.86 8.29 21.06
N LYS A 146 -11.30 9.44 20.69
CA LYS A 146 -11.65 10.11 19.43
C LYS A 146 -11.22 9.27 18.23
N ARG A 147 -10.04 8.69 18.26
CA ARG A 147 -9.56 7.78 17.19
C ARG A 147 -10.45 6.56 17.02
N ALA A 148 -10.85 5.91 18.11
CA ALA A 148 -11.80 4.80 18.07
C ALA A 148 -13.13 5.20 17.42
N ARG A 149 -13.70 6.37 17.77
CA ARG A 149 -14.93 6.89 17.14
C ARG A 149 -14.76 7.16 15.64
N ILE A 150 -13.60 7.67 15.23
CA ILE A 150 -13.29 7.88 13.80
C ILE A 150 -13.30 6.53 13.08
N TRP A 151 -12.64 5.52 13.66
CA TRP A 151 -12.62 4.16 13.09
C TRP A 151 -14.02 3.55 13.00
N GLU A 152 -14.81 3.65 14.06
CA GLU A 152 -16.21 3.22 14.10
C GLU A 152 -17.04 3.91 13.01
N SER A 153 -16.83 5.21 12.78
CA SER A 153 -17.53 5.95 11.71
C SER A 153 -17.15 5.50 10.29
N MET A 154 -16.03 4.80 10.14
CA MET A 154 -15.57 4.23 8.87
C MET A 154 -16.01 2.76 8.67
N ALA A 155 -16.61 2.13 9.69
CA ALA A 155 -16.88 0.68 9.70
C ALA A 155 -17.74 0.22 8.52
N GLU A 156 -18.80 0.96 8.17
CA GLU A 156 -19.68 0.62 7.04
C GLU A 156 -18.92 0.73 5.70
N GLU A 157 -18.11 1.78 5.52
CA GLU A 157 -17.28 1.95 4.33
C GLU A 157 -16.26 0.81 4.21
N VAL A 158 -15.59 0.46 5.31
CA VAL A 158 -14.64 -0.67 5.38
C VAL A 158 -15.33 -1.99 5.04
N HIS A 159 -16.51 -2.26 5.61
CA HIS A 159 -17.28 -3.45 5.29
C HIS A 159 -17.61 -3.52 3.79
N THR A 160 -18.03 -2.39 3.19
CA THR A 160 -18.34 -2.29 1.77
C THR A 160 -17.11 -2.57 0.90
N LEU A 161 -15.91 -2.10 1.29
CA LEU A 161 -14.67 -2.36 0.57
C LEU A 161 -14.32 -3.85 0.54
N TYR A 162 -14.41 -4.55 1.66
CA TYR A 162 -14.14 -5.98 1.72
C TYR A 162 -15.22 -6.85 1.07
N ALA A 163 -16.46 -6.38 0.98
CA ALA A 163 -17.55 -7.06 0.30
C ALA A 163 -17.52 -6.88 -1.24
N ASP A 164 -16.86 -5.83 -1.73
CA ASP A 164 -16.79 -5.53 -3.15
C ASP A 164 -15.71 -6.39 -3.83
N LYS A 165 -16.11 -7.14 -4.85
CA LYS A 165 -15.24 -8.07 -5.58
C LYS A 165 -14.02 -7.38 -6.23
N TYR A 166 -14.18 -6.17 -6.73
CA TYR A 166 -13.11 -5.43 -7.41
C TYR A 166 -12.15 -4.80 -6.40
N GLU A 167 -12.67 -4.18 -5.36
CA GLU A 167 -11.88 -3.58 -4.29
C GLU A 167 -11.06 -4.65 -3.55
N THR A 168 -11.67 -5.81 -3.29
CA THR A 168 -10.99 -6.96 -2.64
C THR A 168 -9.77 -7.45 -3.43
N GLN A 169 -9.78 -7.38 -4.75
CA GLN A 169 -8.60 -7.76 -5.55
C GLN A 169 -7.41 -6.84 -5.30
N ILE A 170 -7.65 -5.57 -5.00
CA ILE A 170 -6.61 -4.59 -4.68
C ILE A 170 -6.12 -4.79 -3.26
N LEU A 171 -7.05 -4.93 -2.31
CA LEU A 171 -6.75 -5.18 -0.91
C LEU A 171 -5.98 -6.49 -0.68
N ARG A 172 -6.16 -7.49 -1.56
CA ARG A 172 -5.36 -8.72 -1.54
C ARG A 172 -3.89 -8.50 -1.88
N LYS A 173 -3.56 -7.48 -2.68
CA LYS A 173 -2.16 -7.16 -3.02
C LYS A 173 -1.46 -6.45 -1.88
N PHE A 174 -2.15 -5.52 -1.26
CA PHE A 174 -1.76 -4.82 -0.04
C PHE A 174 -2.99 -4.31 0.66
N ASP A 175 -3.12 -4.62 1.95
CA ASP A 175 -4.27 -4.22 2.74
C ASP A 175 -4.12 -2.76 3.20
N PHE A 176 -4.60 -1.84 2.36
CA PHE A 176 -4.60 -0.41 2.65
C PHE A 176 -5.49 -0.04 3.84
N VAL A 177 -6.55 -0.81 4.08
CA VAL A 177 -7.44 -0.61 5.23
C VAL A 177 -6.72 -0.96 6.52
N ALA A 178 -5.96 -2.06 6.54
CA ALA A 178 -5.10 -2.43 7.66
C ALA A 178 -4.05 -1.37 7.97
N TRP A 179 -3.48 -0.72 6.93
CA TRP A 179 -2.57 0.40 7.16
C TRP A 179 -3.27 1.60 7.81
N VAL A 180 -4.46 1.97 7.37
CA VAL A 180 -5.25 3.04 7.99
C VAL A 180 -5.59 2.70 9.45
N GLU A 181 -6.02 1.47 9.74
CA GLU A 181 -6.26 1.00 11.10
C GLU A 181 -5.01 1.13 11.97
N ALA A 182 -3.86 0.68 11.46
CA ALA A 182 -2.58 0.79 12.15
C ALA A 182 -2.22 2.24 12.51
N LYS A 183 -2.48 3.20 11.60
CA LYS A 183 -2.26 4.63 11.86
C LYS A 183 -3.23 5.19 12.89
N ILE A 184 -4.51 4.85 12.80
CA ILE A 184 -5.53 5.33 13.75
C ILE A 184 -5.23 4.86 15.18
N PHE A 185 -4.83 3.60 15.35
CA PHE A 185 -4.56 3.03 16.67
C PHE A 185 -3.10 3.15 17.13
N GLU A 186 -2.21 3.70 16.28
CA GLU A 186 -0.77 3.82 16.56
C GLU A 186 -0.11 2.48 16.91
N VAL A 187 -0.45 1.45 16.16
CA VAL A 187 0.12 0.11 16.29
C VAL A 187 0.90 -0.27 15.01
N PRO A 188 1.87 -1.18 15.10
CA PRO A 188 2.57 -1.68 13.92
C PRO A 188 1.61 -2.30 12.91
N LEU A 189 1.79 -2.01 11.62
CA LEU A 189 1.02 -2.65 10.54
C LEU A 189 1.14 -4.18 10.58
N SER A 190 2.32 -4.69 10.92
CA SER A 190 2.56 -6.12 11.08
C SER A 190 1.61 -6.80 12.06
N ASP A 191 1.23 -6.11 13.15
CA ASP A 191 0.34 -6.66 14.17
C ASP A 191 -1.10 -6.78 13.66
N ILE A 192 -1.56 -5.77 12.92
CA ILE A 192 -2.87 -5.80 12.26
C ILE A 192 -2.94 -6.96 11.26
N LEU A 193 -1.95 -7.07 10.37
CA LEU A 193 -1.93 -8.11 9.33
C LEU A 193 -1.81 -9.52 9.92
N LYS A 194 -0.99 -9.73 10.95
CA LYS A 194 -0.89 -11.02 11.65
C LYS A 194 -2.22 -11.43 12.29
N ARG A 195 -2.91 -10.48 12.92
CA ARG A 195 -4.25 -10.71 13.50
C ARG A 195 -5.25 -11.15 12.43
N GLU A 196 -5.29 -10.44 11.30
CA GLU A 196 -6.19 -10.76 10.20
C GLU A 196 -5.87 -12.08 9.53
N HIS A 197 -4.58 -12.35 9.29
CA HIS A 197 -4.14 -13.62 8.73
C HIS A 197 -4.55 -14.80 9.63
N ALA A 198 -4.38 -14.67 10.95
CA ALA A 198 -4.79 -15.69 11.92
C ALA A 198 -6.31 -15.91 11.93
N SER A 199 -7.13 -14.87 11.73
CA SER A 199 -8.58 -15.04 11.62
C SER A 199 -9.00 -15.72 10.32
N LYS A 200 -8.44 -15.34 9.17
CA LYS A 200 -8.69 -15.99 7.87
C LYS A 200 -8.35 -17.50 7.91
N SER A 201 -7.23 -17.88 8.52
CA SER A 201 -6.82 -19.28 8.65
C SER A 201 -7.76 -20.13 9.50
N LYS A 202 -8.48 -19.56 10.47
CA LYS A 202 -9.51 -20.26 11.26
C LYS A 202 -10.78 -20.56 10.46
N TRP A 203 -11.12 -19.71 9.49
CA TRP A 203 -12.31 -19.90 8.64
C TRP A 203 -12.09 -20.90 7.50
N GLN A 204 -10.84 -21.04 7.03
CA GLN A 204 -10.49 -22.01 5.97
C GLN A 204 -10.37 -23.45 6.47
N ARG A 205 -10.36 -23.70 7.79
CA ARG A 205 -10.27 -25.03 8.40
C ARG A 205 -11.62 -25.63 8.81
N LYS A 206 -12.71 -24.94 8.51
CA LYS A 206 -14.09 -25.42 8.67
C LYS A 206 -14.68 -25.70 7.29
#